data_81ce77438139f5c2e6fec7ae7fe83221
#
_entry.id   81ce77438139f5c2e6fec7ae7fe83221
#
_cell.length_a   1.000
_cell.length_b   1.000
_cell.length_c   1.000
_cell.angle_alpha   90.00
_cell.angle_beta   90.00
_cell.angle_gamma   90.00
#
_symmetry.space_group_name_H-M   'P 1'
#
loop_
_entity.id
_entity.type
_entity.pdbx_description
1 polymer ?
#
loop_
_entity_poly.entity_id
_entity_poly.type
_entity_poly.pdbx_seq_one_letter_code
_entity_poly.pdbx_strand_id
1 'polypeptide(L)'
;MNAENTSRKHSLSRGNIVLICLFAVYAVLTFIGAANHEIWYDEAQAWCIARDNDIPGIITAMRTEGHPPLWHFVLYPFTRMAFTADIMPFISWFITLISAGLMLWKAPFRPVMKAVILFSSGFLFYNSVGPRVYCLILLILTLIAVVYRRRNDFPIVYGILVGLLADTHLLMCGLVGILGIFMIIDLVKLWRSSTALMNLRRVLGLLAAGAGVLVLILPIIGSISSNDYATDLTSSLTVSTAINKFMNSFASETSNAMLDVKYIIQQDFSWAMCTLIGLSFIIMLILLRHYRKHLVVCLFFTFFYCVICEVIWFSLPSRAGVFLYCYAVIYWLAVSSEKAVYKEPKAFKSKSVNDHAIVKWLRARDKDFQLTYCAVFCIYSAMTIPIGFISLFNDYAGDFSYSKLTADYVRENLEPDAVLVFRGNDIPVGCSAYLPEHRFYSILKTEFLTYSDQHTVDENTDLDCAKIYDDLKDCPNIYMMNFSMFELDPDEYPGVLLSRHGTFSAWTTPSDRNINLYRLDLEEFIKEETVG
;
A
#
# COMPACT_ATOMS: atom_id res chain seq x y z
N MET A 1 -42.58 -43.16 23.58
CA MET A 1 -42.00 -42.28 22.57
C MET A 1 -41.38 -41.08 23.29
N ASN A 2 -40.16 -41.21 23.70
CA ASN A 2 -39.42 -40.12 24.36
C ASN A 2 -38.46 -39.51 23.35
N ALA A 3 -38.78 -38.30 22.92
CA ALA A 3 -37.89 -37.48 22.10
C ALA A 3 -36.92 -36.76 23.04
N GLU A 4 -35.73 -37.35 23.23
CA GLU A 4 -34.60 -36.64 23.83
C GLU A 4 -34.09 -35.59 22.86
N ASN A 5 -34.49 -34.38 23.14
CA ASN A 5 -34.02 -33.17 22.47
C ASN A 5 -32.63 -32.84 23.04
N THR A 6 -31.57 -33.51 22.55
CA THR A 6 -30.20 -33.22 22.88
C THR A 6 -29.80 -31.89 22.21
N SER A 7 -30.03 -30.80 22.91
CA SER A 7 -29.42 -29.51 22.59
C SER A 7 -27.90 -29.65 22.70
N ARG A 8 -27.21 -29.90 21.58
CA ARG A 8 -25.76 -29.78 21.49
C ARG A 8 -25.37 -28.33 21.78
N LYS A 9 -25.05 -28.04 23.03
CA LYS A 9 -24.30 -26.82 23.37
C LYS A 9 -22.99 -26.87 22.59
N HIS A 10 -22.88 -26.09 21.51
CA HIS A 10 -21.62 -25.85 20.83
C HIS A 10 -20.70 -25.06 21.78
N SER A 11 -19.98 -25.76 22.65
CA SER A 11 -18.88 -25.14 23.39
C SER A 11 -17.81 -24.74 22.36
N LEU A 12 -17.51 -23.45 22.30
CA LEU A 12 -16.41 -22.94 21.50
C LEU A 12 -15.11 -23.64 21.96
N SER A 13 -14.35 -24.17 21.00
CA SER A 13 -13.03 -24.76 21.35
C SER A 13 -12.14 -23.67 21.93
N ARG A 14 -11.24 -24.03 22.86
CA ARG A 14 -10.27 -23.08 23.45
C ARG A 14 -9.50 -22.31 22.37
N GLY A 15 -9.15 -22.96 21.25
CA GLY A 15 -8.49 -22.32 20.12
C GLY A 15 -9.34 -21.23 19.46
N ASN A 16 -10.64 -21.45 19.31
CA ASN A 16 -11.54 -20.43 18.75
C ASN A 16 -11.71 -19.24 19.69
N ILE A 17 -11.76 -19.47 21.00
CA ILE A 17 -11.83 -18.39 21.99
C ILE A 17 -10.58 -17.50 21.88
N VAL A 18 -9.38 -18.09 21.80
CA VAL A 18 -8.13 -17.34 21.62
C VAL A 18 -8.17 -16.49 20.34
N LEU A 19 -8.61 -17.07 19.21
CA LEU A 19 -8.71 -16.32 17.95
C LEU A 19 -9.72 -15.17 18.02
N ILE A 20 -10.85 -15.37 18.70
CA ILE A 20 -11.85 -14.32 18.92
C ILE A 20 -11.27 -13.19 19.78
N CYS A 21 -10.57 -13.52 20.87
CA CYS A 21 -9.94 -12.53 21.73
C CYS A 21 -8.85 -11.73 20.98
N LEU A 22 -7.99 -12.42 20.22
CA LEU A 22 -6.98 -11.75 19.39
C LEU A 22 -7.61 -10.80 18.37
N PHE A 23 -8.69 -11.23 17.70
CA PHE A 23 -9.40 -10.40 16.76
C PHE A 23 -10.07 -9.20 17.42
N ALA A 24 -10.68 -9.38 18.58
CA ALA A 24 -11.32 -8.29 19.32
C ALA A 24 -10.29 -7.23 19.79
N VAL A 25 -9.16 -7.68 20.35
CA VAL A 25 -8.07 -6.77 20.74
C VAL A 25 -7.54 -6.00 19.54
N TYR A 26 -7.28 -6.69 18.43
CA TYR A 26 -6.83 -6.07 17.19
C TYR A 26 -7.85 -5.03 16.69
N ALA A 27 -9.12 -5.38 16.62
CA ALA A 27 -10.18 -4.50 16.13
C ALA A 27 -10.28 -3.22 16.97
N VAL A 28 -10.18 -3.33 18.30
CA VAL A 28 -10.23 -2.18 19.21
C VAL A 28 -8.99 -1.29 19.05
N LEU A 29 -7.79 -1.87 19.03
CA LEU A 29 -6.55 -1.11 18.90
C LEU A 29 -6.50 -0.33 17.58
N THR A 30 -6.82 -1.00 16.48
CA THR A 30 -6.81 -0.37 15.15
C THR A 30 -7.97 0.60 14.95
N PHE A 31 -9.12 0.40 15.62
CA PHE A 31 -10.21 1.37 15.65
C PHE A 31 -9.80 2.67 16.37
N ILE A 32 -9.14 2.55 17.53
CA ILE A 32 -8.61 3.70 18.25
C ILE A 32 -7.61 4.46 17.37
N GLY A 33 -6.71 3.74 16.67
CA GLY A 33 -5.81 4.36 15.71
C GLY A 33 -6.57 5.11 14.60
N ALA A 34 -7.51 4.46 13.94
CA ALA A 34 -8.30 5.07 12.87
C ALA A 34 -9.12 6.30 13.33
N ALA A 35 -9.55 6.32 14.60
CA ALA A 35 -10.31 7.44 15.17
C ALA A 35 -9.44 8.67 15.51
N ASN A 36 -8.12 8.49 15.63
CA ASN A 36 -7.20 9.58 15.96
C ASN A 36 -6.26 9.94 14.79
N HIS A 37 -6.21 9.12 13.74
CA HIS A 37 -5.34 9.33 12.60
C HIS A 37 -5.72 10.58 11.82
N GLU A 38 -4.75 11.43 11.56
CA GLU A 38 -4.87 12.59 10.68
C GLU A 38 -4.28 12.25 9.30
N ILE A 39 -5.04 12.55 8.26
CA ILE A 39 -4.58 12.29 6.90
C ILE A 39 -3.41 13.22 6.53
N TRP A 40 -2.45 12.66 5.83
CA TRP A 40 -1.31 13.41 5.33
C TRP A 40 -1.28 13.45 3.79
N TYR A 41 -0.27 14.09 3.20
CA TYR A 41 -0.16 14.43 1.78
C TYR A 41 -0.63 13.33 0.81
N ASP A 42 -0.03 12.13 0.80
CA ASP A 42 -0.38 11.06 -0.14
C ASP A 42 -1.81 10.50 0.06
N GLU A 43 -2.31 10.57 1.28
CA GLU A 43 -3.66 10.11 1.62
C GLU A 43 -4.69 11.14 1.18
N ALA A 44 -4.41 12.41 1.48
CA ALA A 44 -5.22 13.55 1.09
C ALA A 44 -5.33 13.68 -0.43
N GLN A 45 -4.22 13.44 -1.15
CA GLN A 45 -4.19 13.45 -2.61
C GLN A 45 -5.24 12.51 -3.22
N ALA A 46 -5.29 11.28 -2.73
CA ALA A 46 -6.27 10.31 -3.21
C ALA A 46 -7.72 10.75 -2.93
N TRP A 47 -7.96 11.40 -1.77
CA TRP A 47 -9.27 11.95 -1.43
C TRP A 47 -9.67 13.09 -2.35
N CYS A 48 -8.78 14.08 -2.54
CA CYS A 48 -9.04 15.26 -3.37
C CYS A 48 -9.29 14.86 -4.83
N ILE A 49 -8.50 13.95 -5.40
CA ILE A 49 -8.74 13.43 -6.75
C ILE A 49 -10.13 12.78 -6.84
N ALA A 50 -10.51 11.96 -5.85
CA ALA A 50 -11.83 11.32 -5.86
C ALA A 50 -12.98 12.32 -5.64
N ARG A 51 -12.75 13.39 -4.85
CA ARG A 51 -13.73 14.44 -4.55
C ARG A 51 -13.98 15.33 -5.76
N ASP A 52 -12.94 15.77 -6.45
CA ASP A 52 -13.01 16.88 -7.39
C ASP A 52 -13.19 16.43 -8.84
N ASN A 53 -13.13 15.13 -9.10
CA ASN A 53 -13.30 14.54 -10.41
C ASN A 53 -14.53 13.63 -10.51
N ASP A 54 -15.02 13.47 -11.73
CA ASP A 54 -15.90 12.36 -12.13
C ASP A 54 -15.07 11.09 -12.46
N ILE A 55 -15.73 9.99 -12.78
CA ILE A 55 -15.03 8.73 -13.09
C ILE A 55 -14.03 8.86 -14.26
N PRO A 56 -14.36 9.50 -15.40
CA PRO A 56 -13.39 9.79 -16.45
C PRO A 56 -12.24 10.69 -15.99
N GLY A 57 -12.52 11.71 -15.18
CA GLY A 57 -11.53 12.60 -14.60
C GLY A 57 -10.54 11.87 -13.69
N ILE A 58 -11.01 10.98 -12.82
CA ILE A 58 -10.16 10.11 -12.00
C ILE A 58 -9.21 9.28 -12.87
N ILE A 59 -9.72 8.64 -13.93
CA ILE A 59 -8.88 7.87 -14.86
C ILE A 59 -7.82 8.74 -15.53
N THR A 60 -8.17 9.99 -15.85
CA THR A 60 -7.23 10.95 -16.44
C THR A 60 -6.15 11.37 -15.46
N ALA A 61 -6.51 11.68 -14.20
CA ALA A 61 -5.57 12.04 -13.16
C ALA A 61 -4.55 10.91 -12.87
N MET A 62 -4.93 9.64 -13.04
CA MET A 62 -4.00 8.51 -12.85
C MET A 62 -2.82 8.51 -13.82
N ARG A 63 -2.86 9.28 -14.91
CA ARG A 63 -1.73 9.40 -15.86
C ARG A 63 -0.55 10.14 -15.25
N THR A 64 -0.82 11.07 -14.34
CA THR A 64 0.22 11.82 -13.62
C THR A 64 0.57 11.15 -12.30
N GLU A 65 -0.39 10.50 -11.63
CA GLU A 65 -0.18 9.76 -10.38
C GLU A 65 0.67 8.47 -10.54
N GLY A 66 0.67 7.86 -11.73
CA GLY A 66 1.37 6.60 -11.98
C GLY A 66 0.80 5.39 -11.22
N HIS A 67 -0.38 5.54 -10.62
CA HIS A 67 -1.08 4.51 -9.85
C HIS A 67 -2.39 4.08 -10.51
N PRO A 68 -2.84 2.82 -10.33
CA PRO A 68 -4.17 2.40 -10.76
C PRO A 68 -5.28 3.05 -9.94
N PRO A 69 -6.49 3.23 -10.50
CA PRO A 69 -7.58 4.02 -9.90
C PRO A 69 -8.39 3.31 -8.82
N LEU A 70 -8.17 2.03 -8.52
CA LEU A 70 -9.08 1.24 -7.67
C LEU A 70 -9.34 1.86 -6.30
N TRP A 71 -8.31 2.44 -5.66
CA TRP A 71 -8.48 3.12 -4.38
C TRP A 71 -9.38 4.34 -4.48
N HIS A 72 -9.20 5.15 -5.52
CA HIS A 72 -10.02 6.33 -5.80
C HIS A 72 -11.48 5.95 -6.06
N PHE A 73 -11.74 4.84 -6.76
CA PHE A 73 -13.10 4.33 -6.96
C PHE A 73 -13.76 3.84 -5.67
N VAL A 74 -12.97 3.35 -4.71
CA VAL A 74 -13.48 3.01 -3.37
C VAL A 74 -13.85 4.27 -2.60
N LEU A 75 -13.07 5.34 -2.70
CA LEU A 75 -13.32 6.61 -2.02
C LEU A 75 -14.47 7.41 -2.66
N TYR A 76 -14.62 7.34 -3.99
CA TYR A 76 -15.55 8.14 -4.78
C TYR A 76 -16.99 8.19 -4.22
N PRO A 77 -17.66 7.08 -3.86
CA PRO A 77 -19.00 7.14 -3.30
C PRO A 77 -19.08 7.93 -1.99
N PHE A 78 -18.05 7.87 -1.16
CA PHE A 78 -18.02 8.59 0.12
C PHE A 78 -17.88 10.10 -0.09
N THR A 79 -17.12 10.53 -1.08
CA THR A 79 -17.02 11.96 -1.43
C THR A 79 -18.35 12.52 -1.95
N ARG A 80 -19.24 11.69 -2.51
CA ARG A 80 -20.59 12.09 -2.97
C ARG A 80 -21.65 12.05 -1.87
N MET A 81 -21.34 11.41 -0.74
CA MET A 81 -22.26 11.31 0.41
C MET A 81 -22.00 12.38 1.48
N ALA A 82 -21.28 13.45 1.15
CA ALA A 82 -20.91 14.55 2.05
C ALA A 82 -20.10 14.11 3.30
N PHE A 83 -19.33 13.02 3.19
CA PHE A 83 -18.32 12.69 4.20
C PHE A 83 -17.11 13.61 4.03
N THR A 84 -16.45 13.91 5.13
CA THR A 84 -15.13 14.56 5.16
C THR A 84 -14.02 13.55 4.97
N ALA A 85 -12.80 14.02 4.74
CA ALA A 85 -11.62 13.16 4.57
C ALA A 85 -11.35 12.27 5.80
N ASP A 86 -11.81 12.66 7.00
CA ASP A 86 -11.70 11.87 8.23
C ASP A 86 -12.36 10.48 8.16
N ILE A 87 -13.19 10.20 7.14
CA ILE A 87 -13.77 8.85 6.93
C ILE A 87 -12.74 7.84 6.40
N MET A 88 -11.66 8.31 5.76
CA MET A 88 -10.71 7.44 5.07
C MET A 88 -10.04 6.39 5.98
N PRO A 89 -9.54 6.74 7.19
CA PRO A 89 -8.98 5.76 8.12
C PRO A 89 -9.98 4.66 8.50
N PHE A 90 -11.27 5.00 8.64
CA PHE A 90 -12.31 4.01 8.94
C PHE A 90 -12.60 3.08 7.76
N ILE A 91 -12.52 3.57 6.53
CA ILE A 91 -12.64 2.73 5.32
C ILE A 91 -11.49 1.73 5.29
N SER A 92 -10.26 2.19 5.48
CA SER A 92 -9.06 1.34 5.52
C SER A 92 -9.12 0.32 6.65
N TRP A 93 -9.50 0.77 7.85
CA TRP A 93 -9.72 -0.09 9.02
C TRP A 93 -10.72 -1.19 8.74
N PHE A 94 -11.88 -0.87 8.18
CA PHE A 94 -12.94 -1.85 7.89
C PHE A 94 -12.50 -2.90 6.87
N ILE A 95 -11.84 -2.46 5.79
CA ILE A 95 -11.30 -3.36 4.75
C ILE A 95 -10.25 -4.31 5.35
N THR A 96 -9.33 -3.78 6.16
CA THR A 96 -8.29 -4.58 6.78
C THR A 96 -8.84 -5.49 7.88
N LEU A 97 -9.88 -5.08 8.59
CA LEU A 97 -10.59 -5.91 9.56
C LEU A 97 -11.20 -7.16 8.90
N ILE A 98 -11.80 -7.01 7.71
CA ILE A 98 -12.32 -8.14 6.93
C ILE A 98 -11.16 -9.08 6.53
N SER A 99 -10.05 -8.53 6.05
CA SER A 99 -8.86 -9.31 5.69
C SER A 99 -8.31 -10.08 6.89
N ALA A 100 -8.19 -9.42 8.05
CA ALA A 100 -7.74 -10.01 9.31
C ALA A 100 -8.66 -11.16 9.76
N GLY A 101 -9.97 -10.95 9.72
CA GLY A 101 -10.96 -11.97 10.03
C GLY A 101 -10.82 -13.19 9.11
N LEU A 102 -10.81 -12.97 7.79
CA LEU A 102 -10.63 -14.06 6.83
C LEU A 102 -9.30 -14.80 7.04
N MET A 103 -8.20 -14.10 7.29
CA MET A 103 -6.90 -14.70 7.58
C MET A 103 -6.95 -15.54 8.86
N LEU A 104 -7.54 -15.04 9.95
CA LEU A 104 -7.63 -15.78 11.20
C LEU A 104 -8.43 -17.09 11.06
N TRP A 105 -9.56 -17.06 10.35
CA TRP A 105 -10.44 -18.25 10.28
C TRP A 105 -10.18 -19.17 9.10
N LYS A 106 -9.59 -18.69 7.99
CA LYS A 106 -9.41 -19.48 6.76
C LYS A 106 -7.97 -19.90 6.50
N ALA A 107 -6.97 -19.11 6.97
CA ALA A 107 -5.58 -19.45 6.72
C ALA A 107 -5.17 -20.75 7.45
N PRO A 108 -4.41 -21.64 6.78
CA PRO A 108 -3.93 -22.89 7.36
C PRO A 108 -2.70 -22.70 8.27
N PHE A 109 -2.60 -21.52 8.89
CA PHE A 109 -1.47 -21.15 9.74
C PHE A 109 -1.68 -21.63 11.18
N ARG A 110 -0.57 -21.84 11.89
CA ARG A 110 -0.59 -22.04 13.33
C ARG A 110 -1.06 -20.77 14.06
N PRO A 111 -1.70 -20.87 15.24
CA PRO A 111 -2.20 -19.70 15.96
C PRO A 111 -1.13 -18.62 16.21
N VAL A 112 0.11 -19.02 16.53
CA VAL A 112 1.23 -18.09 16.72
C VAL A 112 1.51 -17.27 15.44
N MET A 113 1.58 -17.93 14.29
CA MET A 113 1.80 -17.24 13.02
C MET A 113 0.65 -16.25 12.69
N LYS A 114 -0.60 -16.64 12.99
CA LYS A 114 -1.77 -15.76 12.84
C LYS A 114 -1.67 -14.54 13.74
N ALA A 115 -1.28 -14.73 15.00
CA ALA A 115 -1.12 -13.64 15.96
C ALA A 115 -0.01 -12.69 15.52
N VAL A 116 1.14 -13.21 15.12
CA VAL A 116 2.28 -12.40 14.70
C VAL A 116 1.98 -11.60 13.42
N ILE A 117 1.27 -12.18 12.44
CA ILE A 117 0.80 -11.44 11.26
C ILE A 117 -0.15 -10.31 11.67
N LEU A 118 -1.12 -10.64 12.53
CA LEU A 118 -2.17 -9.71 12.95
C LEU A 118 -1.61 -8.47 13.66
N PHE A 119 -0.57 -8.66 14.48
CA PHE A 119 0.06 -7.58 15.24
C PHE A 119 1.35 -7.04 14.60
N SER A 120 1.72 -7.50 13.38
CA SER A 120 2.81 -6.89 12.62
C SER A 120 2.50 -5.42 12.29
N SER A 121 3.53 -4.60 12.10
CA SER A 121 3.37 -3.17 11.79
C SER A 121 2.46 -2.92 10.58
N GLY A 122 2.55 -3.77 9.54
CA GLY A 122 1.71 -3.69 8.35
C GLY A 122 0.21 -3.86 8.65
N PHE A 123 -0.17 -4.85 9.47
CA PHE A 123 -1.57 -5.04 9.86
C PHE A 123 -2.02 -4.12 10.98
N LEU A 124 -1.13 -3.82 11.94
CA LEU A 124 -1.52 -3.05 13.13
C LEU A 124 -1.64 -1.55 12.86
N PHE A 125 -0.84 -1.00 11.93
CA PHE A 125 -0.80 0.43 11.68
C PHE A 125 -0.84 0.78 10.19
N TYR A 126 0.21 0.49 9.42
CA TYR A 126 0.41 1.06 8.08
C TYR A 126 -0.68 0.76 7.07
N ASN A 127 -1.35 -0.39 7.16
CA ASN A 127 -2.37 -0.80 6.20
C ASN A 127 -3.77 -0.88 6.80
N SER A 128 -3.91 -0.63 8.11
CA SER A 128 -5.20 -0.60 8.80
C SER A 128 -5.63 0.81 9.18
N VAL A 129 -4.69 1.60 9.69
CA VAL A 129 -4.91 2.98 10.14
C VAL A 129 -4.61 3.95 8.99
N GLY A 130 -3.43 3.84 8.36
CA GLY A 130 -3.07 4.65 7.20
C GLY A 130 -3.96 4.35 5.99
N PRO A 131 -4.78 5.31 5.52
CA PRO A 131 -5.81 5.07 4.50
C PRO A 131 -5.24 5.12 3.08
N ARG A 132 -4.54 4.06 2.71
CA ARG A 132 -3.93 3.88 1.39
C ARG A 132 -4.41 2.60 0.72
N VAL A 133 -4.14 2.47 -0.57
CA VAL A 133 -4.49 1.29 -1.39
C VAL A 133 -4.03 -0.05 -0.81
N TYR A 134 -3.06 -0.05 0.10
CA TYR A 134 -2.49 -1.27 0.67
C TYR A 134 -3.50 -2.11 1.45
N CYS A 135 -4.52 -1.51 2.08
CA CYS A 135 -5.61 -2.24 2.72
C CYS A 135 -6.36 -3.14 1.71
N LEU A 136 -6.57 -2.66 0.47
CA LEU A 136 -7.17 -3.44 -0.61
C LEU A 136 -6.27 -4.59 -1.04
N ILE A 137 -4.95 -4.37 -1.12
CA ILE A 137 -3.99 -5.43 -1.44
C ILE A 137 -4.11 -6.56 -0.43
N LEU A 138 -4.13 -6.26 0.88
CA LEU A 138 -4.28 -7.27 1.92
C LEU A 138 -5.58 -8.07 1.76
N LEU A 139 -6.69 -7.39 1.51
CA LEU A 139 -7.98 -8.03 1.34
C LEU A 139 -8.02 -8.93 0.10
N ILE A 140 -7.60 -8.40 -1.05
CA ILE A 140 -7.67 -9.14 -2.32
C ILE A 140 -6.73 -10.35 -2.29
N LEU A 141 -5.51 -10.21 -1.75
CA LEU A 141 -4.59 -11.33 -1.53
C LEU A 141 -5.21 -12.41 -0.65
N THR A 142 -5.86 -12.01 0.44
CA THR A 142 -6.56 -12.94 1.33
C THR A 142 -7.69 -13.66 0.60
N LEU A 143 -8.50 -12.95 -0.17
CA LEU A 143 -9.59 -13.53 -0.96
C LEU A 143 -9.07 -14.49 -2.04
N ILE A 144 -7.98 -14.12 -2.74
CA ILE A 144 -7.29 -15.01 -3.69
C ILE A 144 -6.89 -16.30 -2.98
N ALA A 145 -6.26 -16.21 -1.79
CA ALA A 145 -5.83 -17.38 -1.05
C ALA A 145 -7.00 -18.28 -0.63
N VAL A 146 -8.12 -17.70 -0.20
CA VAL A 146 -9.35 -18.43 0.16
C VAL A 146 -9.91 -19.20 -1.04
N VAL A 147 -9.98 -18.56 -2.20
CA VAL A 147 -10.58 -19.13 -3.42
C VAL A 147 -9.61 -20.07 -4.15
N TYR A 148 -8.30 -19.92 -3.98
CA TYR A 148 -7.24 -20.54 -4.78
C TYR A 148 -7.41 -22.05 -4.97
N ARG A 149 -7.78 -22.78 -3.91
CA ARG A 149 -8.01 -24.24 -3.99
C ARG A 149 -9.15 -24.60 -4.95
N ARG A 150 -10.15 -23.73 -5.05
CA ARG A 150 -11.35 -23.89 -5.90
C ARG A 150 -11.31 -22.98 -7.13
N ARG A 151 -10.14 -22.43 -7.50
CA ARG A 151 -10.03 -21.48 -8.61
C ARG A 151 -10.53 -22.03 -9.94
N ASN A 152 -10.46 -23.34 -10.12
CA ASN A 152 -10.98 -24.03 -11.31
C ASN A 152 -12.48 -24.31 -11.24
N ASP A 153 -13.08 -24.28 -10.05
CA ASP A 153 -14.54 -24.37 -9.87
C ASP A 153 -15.20 -22.98 -10.04
N PHE A 154 -14.50 -21.93 -9.63
CA PHE A 154 -14.95 -20.54 -9.68
C PHE A 154 -13.97 -19.64 -10.47
N PRO A 155 -13.68 -19.98 -11.77
CA PRO A 155 -12.62 -19.31 -12.50
C PRO A 155 -12.89 -17.83 -12.79
N ILE A 156 -14.16 -17.42 -12.93
CA ILE A 156 -14.53 -16.02 -13.13
C ILE A 156 -14.22 -15.19 -11.86
N VAL A 157 -14.65 -15.67 -10.69
CA VAL A 157 -14.37 -14.99 -9.41
C VAL A 157 -12.88 -14.87 -9.17
N TYR A 158 -12.13 -15.95 -9.44
CA TYR A 158 -10.68 -15.94 -9.30
C TYR A 158 -10.03 -14.94 -10.28
N GLY A 159 -10.48 -14.90 -11.53
CA GLY A 159 -9.99 -13.96 -12.53
C GLY A 159 -10.27 -12.49 -12.18
N ILE A 160 -11.48 -12.20 -11.67
CA ILE A 160 -11.83 -10.86 -11.17
C ILE A 160 -10.88 -10.46 -10.03
N LEU A 161 -10.63 -11.35 -9.06
CA LEU A 161 -9.72 -11.05 -7.95
C LEU A 161 -8.28 -10.80 -8.42
N VAL A 162 -7.79 -11.56 -9.40
CA VAL A 162 -6.46 -11.32 -10.00
C VAL A 162 -6.42 -9.99 -10.75
N GLY A 163 -7.49 -9.64 -11.48
CA GLY A 163 -7.64 -8.35 -12.15
C GLY A 163 -7.69 -7.18 -11.17
N LEU A 164 -8.49 -7.29 -10.10
CA LEU A 164 -8.55 -6.28 -9.05
C LEU A 164 -7.20 -6.13 -8.33
N LEU A 165 -6.44 -7.22 -8.15
CA LEU A 165 -5.08 -7.13 -7.59
C LEU A 165 -4.14 -6.33 -8.49
N ALA A 166 -4.25 -6.50 -9.82
CA ALA A 166 -3.50 -5.70 -10.77
C ALA A 166 -3.83 -4.20 -10.64
N ASP A 167 -5.12 -3.89 -10.45
CA ASP A 167 -5.64 -2.53 -10.35
C ASP A 167 -5.42 -1.88 -8.97
N THR A 168 -4.68 -2.53 -8.07
CA THR A 168 -4.27 -1.91 -6.80
C THR A 168 -2.98 -1.13 -6.91
N HIS A 169 -1.90 -1.79 -7.31
CA HIS A 169 -0.57 -1.19 -7.31
C HIS A 169 0.38 -1.96 -8.23
N LEU A 170 1.28 -1.24 -8.90
CA LEU A 170 2.29 -1.82 -9.79
C LEU A 170 3.17 -2.89 -9.09
N LEU A 171 3.41 -2.76 -7.79
CA LEU A 171 4.14 -3.77 -6.99
C LEU A 171 3.56 -5.18 -7.12
N MET A 172 2.27 -5.32 -7.44
CA MET A 172 1.61 -6.61 -7.60
C MET A 172 1.77 -7.23 -8.99
N CYS A 173 2.37 -6.52 -9.96
CA CYS A 173 2.47 -6.99 -11.35
C CYS A 173 3.15 -8.36 -11.49
N GLY A 174 4.22 -8.61 -10.72
CA GLY A 174 4.90 -9.91 -10.72
C GLY A 174 3.99 -11.04 -10.23
N LEU A 175 3.26 -10.82 -9.15
CA LEU A 175 2.33 -11.81 -8.61
C LEU A 175 1.15 -12.03 -9.55
N VAL A 176 0.57 -10.97 -10.08
CA VAL A 176 -0.53 -11.03 -11.07
C VAL A 176 -0.10 -11.75 -12.32
N GLY A 177 1.09 -11.44 -12.85
CA GLY A 177 1.62 -12.07 -14.06
C GLY A 177 1.77 -13.58 -13.91
N ILE A 178 2.38 -14.05 -12.81
CA ILE A 178 2.57 -15.49 -12.58
C ILE A 178 1.25 -16.22 -12.29
N LEU A 179 0.31 -15.58 -11.58
CA LEU A 179 -1.02 -16.16 -11.38
C LEU A 179 -1.81 -16.25 -12.70
N GLY A 180 -1.71 -15.23 -13.56
CA GLY A 180 -2.26 -15.25 -14.92
C GLY A 180 -1.69 -16.38 -15.78
N ILE A 181 -0.37 -16.58 -15.75
CA ILE A 181 0.28 -17.72 -16.41
C ILE A 181 -0.29 -19.05 -15.89
N PHE A 182 -0.52 -19.19 -14.60
CA PHE A 182 -1.14 -20.40 -14.05
C PHE A 182 -2.60 -20.58 -14.49
N MET A 183 -3.35 -19.51 -14.67
CA MET A 183 -4.70 -19.58 -15.24
C MET A 183 -4.66 -20.11 -16.69
N ILE A 184 -3.71 -19.65 -17.51
CA ILE A 184 -3.50 -20.14 -18.87
C ILE A 184 -3.12 -21.62 -18.87
N ILE A 185 -2.19 -22.01 -18.00
CA ILE A 185 -1.77 -23.41 -17.85
C ILE A 185 -2.95 -24.31 -17.42
N ASP A 186 -3.76 -23.86 -16.47
CA ASP A 186 -4.94 -24.61 -16.03
C ASP A 186 -5.98 -24.71 -17.16
N LEU A 187 -6.21 -23.63 -17.93
CA LEU A 187 -7.09 -23.62 -19.10
C LEU A 187 -6.64 -24.68 -20.13
N VAL A 188 -5.36 -24.65 -20.53
CA VAL A 188 -4.81 -25.60 -21.53
C VAL A 188 -4.88 -27.05 -21.05
N LYS A 189 -4.47 -27.31 -19.80
CA LYS A 189 -4.46 -28.68 -19.23
C LYS A 189 -5.85 -29.27 -19.07
N LEU A 190 -6.84 -28.46 -18.70
CA LEU A 190 -8.19 -28.92 -18.40
C LEU A 190 -9.11 -28.81 -19.61
N TRP A 191 -8.66 -28.24 -20.72
CA TRP A 191 -9.50 -27.96 -21.90
C TRP A 191 -10.26 -29.19 -22.41
N ARG A 192 -9.54 -30.30 -22.58
CA ARG A 192 -10.09 -31.56 -23.15
C ARG A 192 -10.91 -32.37 -22.11
N SER A 193 -10.67 -32.15 -20.81
CA SER A 193 -11.31 -32.94 -19.76
C SER A 193 -12.52 -32.22 -19.12
N SER A 194 -12.84 -31.03 -19.59
CA SER A 194 -13.91 -30.19 -19.03
C SER A 194 -15.04 -29.96 -20.03
N THR A 195 -16.21 -29.60 -19.52
CA THR A 195 -17.34 -29.19 -20.34
C THR A 195 -17.08 -27.87 -21.06
N ALA A 196 -17.74 -27.64 -22.21
CA ALA A 196 -17.65 -26.39 -22.95
C ALA A 196 -17.98 -25.16 -22.07
N LEU A 197 -19.00 -25.27 -21.22
CA LEU A 197 -19.40 -24.21 -20.28
C LEU A 197 -18.28 -23.89 -19.26
N MET A 198 -17.58 -24.91 -18.76
CA MET A 198 -16.48 -24.67 -17.79
C MET A 198 -15.27 -24.05 -18.49
N ASN A 199 -14.98 -24.43 -19.73
CA ASN A 199 -13.93 -23.81 -20.52
C ASN A 199 -14.26 -22.33 -20.82
N LEU A 200 -15.52 -22.04 -21.18
CA LEU A 200 -15.98 -20.66 -21.36
C LEU A 200 -15.78 -19.84 -20.07
N ARG A 201 -16.19 -20.37 -18.90
CA ARG A 201 -15.97 -19.69 -17.62
C ARG A 201 -14.50 -19.41 -17.32
N ARG A 202 -13.57 -20.32 -17.69
CA ARG A 202 -12.12 -20.09 -17.53
C ARG A 202 -11.62 -19.01 -18.47
N VAL A 203 -12.10 -18.98 -19.71
CA VAL A 203 -11.78 -17.91 -20.68
C VAL A 203 -12.28 -16.56 -20.14
N LEU A 204 -13.53 -16.49 -19.68
CA LEU A 204 -14.09 -15.26 -19.08
C LEU A 204 -13.30 -14.82 -17.84
N GLY A 205 -12.86 -15.76 -16.99
CA GLY A 205 -11.99 -15.46 -15.87
C GLY A 205 -10.64 -14.88 -16.30
N LEU A 206 -10.04 -15.45 -17.34
CA LEU A 206 -8.77 -14.94 -17.90
C LEU A 206 -8.95 -13.55 -18.53
N LEU A 207 -10.06 -13.31 -19.22
CA LEU A 207 -10.39 -12.00 -19.76
C LEU A 207 -10.62 -10.96 -18.66
N ALA A 208 -11.26 -11.33 -17.55
CA ALA A 208 -11.44 -10.45 -16.40
C ALA A 208 -10.10 -10.08 -15.75
N ALA A 209 -9.18 -11.05 -15.60
CA ALA A 209 -7.81 -10.77 -15.13
C ALA A 209 -7.05 -9.84 -16.10
N GLY A 210 -7.18 -10.09 -17.41
CA GLY A 210 -6.57 -9.26 -18.46
C GLY A 210 -7.11 -7.83 -18.48
N ALA A 211 -8.40 -7.64 -18.23
CA ALA A 211 -9.01 -6.32 -18.14
C ALA A 211 -8.39 -5.49 -17.01
N GLY A 212 -8.20 -6.07 -15.80
CA GLY A 212 -7.50 -5.38 -14.70
C GLY A 212 -6.05 -5.03 -15.05
N VAL A 213 -5.35 -5.93 -15.75
CA VAL A 213 -3.99 -5.61 -16.24
C VAL A 213 -4.00 -4.45 -17.24
N LEU A 214 -5.01 -4.36 -18.10
CA LEU A 214 -5.13 -3.23 -19.02
C LEU A 214 -5.37 -1.90 -18.28
N VAL A 215 -6.22 -1.90 -17.25
CA VAL A 215 -6.45 -0.72 -16.41
C VAL A 215 -5.16 -0.30 -15.69
N LEU A 216 -4.34 -1.25 -15.23
CA LEU A 216 -3.02 -0.97 -14.66
C LEU A 216 -2.05 -0.32 -15.68
N ILE A 217 -2.01 -0.83 -16.91
CA ILE A 217 -1.03 -0.39 -17.91
C ILE A 217 -1.33 1.01 -18.45
N LEU A 218 -2.60 1.39 -18.58
CA LEU A 218 -2.98 2.68 -19.18
C LEU A 218 -2.40 3.90 -18.45
N PRO A 219 -2.46 4.01 -17.10
CA PRO A 219 -1.82 5.10 -16.38
C PRO A 219 -0.30 5.11 -16.54
N ILE A 220 0.33 3.93 -16.50
CA ILE A 220 1.79 3.79 -16.60
C ILE A 220 2.30 4.31 -17.96
N ILE A 221 1.62 3.96 -19.05
CA ILE A 221 1.99 4.47 -20.38
C ILE A 221 1.85 6.00 -20.43
N GLY A 222 0.80 6.56 -19.83
CA GLY A 222 0.62 8.00 -19.71
C GLY A 222 1.74 8.66 -18.90
N SER A 223 2.10 8.09 -17.78
CA SER A 223 3.15 8.59 -16.88
C SER A 223 4.54 8.57 -17.53
N ILE A 224 4.88 7.52 -18.27
CA ILE A 224 6.17 7.43 -19.00
C ILE A 224 6.30 8.55 -20.05
N SER A 225 5.20 8.99 -20.63
CA SER A 225 5.22 10.05 -21.67
C SER A 225 5.22 11.46 -21.12
N SER A 226 4.88 11.66 -19.85
CA SER A 226 4.67 12.98 -19.23
C SER A 226 5.70 13.34 -18.15
N ASN A 227 6.52 12.41 -17.69
CA ASN A 227 7.46 12.64 -16.58
C ASN A 227 8.92 12.47 -16.99
N ASP A 228 9.75 13.45 -16.61
CA ASP A 228 11.21 13.42 -16.75
C ASP A 228 11.86 12.25 -15.96
N TYR A 229 11.20 11.74 -14.92
CA TYR A 229 11.62 10.56 -14.17
C TYR A 229 11.80 9.28 -15.02
N ALA A 230 11.01 9.13 -16.08
CA ALA A 230 11.07 7.94 -16.93
C ALA A 230 12.24 7.96 -17.94
N THR A 231 12.72 9.14 -18.31
CA THR A 231 13.83 9.30 -19.27
C THR A 231 15.19 8.93 -18.68
N ASP A 232 15.42 9.22 -17.41
CA ASP A 232 16.64 8.82 -16.70
C ASP A 232 16.73 7.30 -16.46
N LEU A 233 15.58 6.64 -16.39
CA LEU A 233 15.50 5.21 -16.11
C LEU A 233 15.97 4.33 -17.27
N THR A 234 15.71 4.75 -18.49
CA THR A 234 15.97 3.93 -19.70
C THR A 234 17.40 4.08 -20.22
N SER A 235 18.08 5.18 -19.89
CA SER A 235 19.40 5.50 -20.43
C SER A 235 20.57 4.72 -19.76
N SER A 236 20.37 4.10 -18.58
CA SER A 236 21.45 3.48 -17.78
C SER A 236 21.29 1.99 -17.51
N LEU A 237 20.29 1.31 -18.06
CA LEU A 237 20.00 -0.10 -17.77
C LEU A 237 20.90 -1.06 -18.56
N THR A 238 22.08 -1.38 -18.00
CA THR A 238 22.86 -2.56 -18.40
C THR A 238 22.46 -3.76 -17.53
N VAL A 239 22.76 -4.99 -18.00
CA VAL A 239 22.50 -6.22 -17.21
C VAL A 239 23.22 -6.17 -15.84
N SER A 240 24.42 -5.60 -15.80
CA SER A 240 25.19 -5.44 -14.55
C SER A 240 24.53 -4.45 -13.59
N THR A 241 24.06 -3.30 -14.09
CA THR A 241 23.34 -2.32 -13.27
C THR A 241 21.99 -2.86 -12.79
N ALA A 242 21.28 -3.63 -13.60
CA ALA A 242 20.03 -4.27 -13.20
C ALA A 242 20.23 -5.31 -12.08
N ILE A 243 21.29 -6.12 -12.13
CA ILE A 243 21.62 -7.07 -11.07
C ILE A 243 22.01 -6.34 -9.78
N ASN A 244 22.84 -5.31 -9.85
CA ASN A 244 23.23 -4.54 -8.67
C ASN A 244 22.02 -3.82 -8.06
N LYS A 245 21.18 -3.21 -8.86
CA LYS A 245 19.93 -2.59 -8.42
C LYS A 245 18.99 -3.61 -7.77
N PHE A 246 18.82 -4.79 -8.38
CA PHE A 246 18.05 -5.88 -7.77
C PHE A 246 18.60 -6.31 -6.41
N MET A 247 19.91 -6.49 -6.29
CA MET A 247 20.55 -6.92 -5.04
C MET A 247 20.43 -5.85 -3.96
N ASN A 248 20.57 -4.58 -4.31
CA ASN A 248 20.39 -3.46 -3.38
C ASN A 248 18.95 -3.35 -2.93
N SER A 249 17.99 -3.43 -3.84
CA SER A 249 16.58 -3.39 -3.52
C SER A 249 16.15 -4.60 -2.68
N PHE A 250 16.62 -5.80 -3.02
CA PHE A 250 16.34 -6.99 -2.21
C PHE A 250 16.88 -6.85 -0.78
N ALA A 251 18.10 -6.36 -0.63
CA ALA A 251 18.68 -6.07 0.69
C ALA A 251 17.87 -4.96 1.41
N SER A 252 17.47 -3.92 0.70
CA SER A 252 16.65 -2.82 1.22
C SER A 252 15.27 -3.31 1.63
N GLU A 253 14.52 -4.02 0.80
CA GLU A 253 13.18 -4.52 1.14
C GLU A 253 13.21 -5.53 2.29
N THR A 254 14.18 -6.43 2.26
CA THR A 254 14.35 -7.39 3.36
C THR A 254 14.84 -6.71 4.64
N SER A 255 15.63 -5.65 4.54
CA SER A 255 16.06 -4.86 5.70
C SER A 255 15.02 -3.83 6.11
N ASN A 256 14.24 -3.25 5.22
CA ASN A 256 13.21 -2.25 5.55
C ASN A 256 11.99 -2.85 6.22
N ALA A 257 11.66 -4.12 5.97
CA ALA A 257 10.79 -4.83 6.88
C ALA A 257 11.34 -4.83 8.33
N MET A 258 12.64 -4.56 8.51
CA MET A 258 13.37 -4.49 9.78
C MET A 258 14.03 -3.12 10.05
N LEU A 259 14.16 -2.23 9.07
CA LEU A 259 14.77 -0.89 9.20
C LEU A 259 13.95 0.07 10.04
N ASP A 260 12.70 -0.22 10.20
CA ASP A 260 11.91 0.40 11.22
C ASP A 260 12.58 0.25 12.60
N VAL A 261 13.28 -0.84 12.84
CA VAL A 261 14.11 -1.03 14.03
C VAL A 261 15.31 -0.07 14.05
N LYS A 262 15.89 0.29 12.89
CA LYS A 262 16.98 1.28 12.79
C LYS A 262 16.57 2.64 13.37
N TYR A 263 15.39 3.11 13.02
CA TYR A 263 14.88 4.39 13.53
C TYR A 263 14.57 4.36 15.03
N ILE A 264 14.14 3.21 15.56
CA ILE A 264 13.88 3.04 16.99
C ILE A 264 15.19 3.01 17.78
N ILE A 265 16.22 2.30 17.29
CA ILE A 265 17.48 2.08 18.01
C ILE A 265 18.48 3.21 17.71
N GLN A 266 18.21 4.05 16.71
CA GLN A 266 19.11 5.13 16.22
C GLN A 266 20.52 4.63 15.85
N GLN A 267 20.64 3.36 15.49
CA GLN A 267 21.92 2.74 15.10
C GLN A 267 21.86 2.30 13.65
N ASP A 268 22.91 2.57 12.90
CA ASP A 268 23.08 2.01 11.57
C ASP A 268 23.25 0.50 11.66
N PHE A 269 22.36 -0.24 11.00
CA PHE A 269 22.54 -1.68 10.85
C PHE A 269 23.83 -1.95 10.09
N SER A 270 24.71 -2.73 10.73
CA SER A 270 25.92 -3.16 10.06
C SER A 270 25.57 -4.00 8.82
N TRP A 271 26.44 -3.97 7.81
CA TRP A 271 26.39 -4.84 6.63
C TRP A 271 26.14 -6.31 6.99
N ALA A 272 26.66 -6.76 8.13
CA ALA A 272 26.44 -8.11 8.65
C ALA A 272 24.96 -8.40 8.94
N MET A 273 24.21 -7.45 9.50
CA MET A 273 22.79 -7.61 9.79
C MET A 273 21.96 -7.72 8.51
N CYS A 274 22.19 -6.83 7.54
CA CYS A 274 21.52 -6.90 6.23
C CYS A 274 21.80 -8.22 5.51
N THR A 275 23.04 -8.73 5.62
CA THR A 275 23.42 -10.04 5.06
C THR A 275 22.70 -11.19 5.76
N LEU A 276 22.60 -11.19 7.09
CA LEU A 276 21.87 -12.21 7.85
C LEU A 276 20.39 -12.21 7.49
N ILE A 277 19.81 -11.06 7.30
CA ILE A 277 18.42 -10.87 6.87
C ILE A 277 18.22 -11.46 5.47
N GLY A 278 19.03 -11.07 4.51
CA GLY A 278 18.99 -11.61 3.15
C GLY A 278 19.17 -13.14 3.12
N LEU A 279 20.12 -13.67 3.90
CA LEU A 279 20.33 -15.12 4.02
C LEU A 279 19.10 -15.85 4.57
N SER A 280 18.41 -15.28 5.55
CA SER A 280 17.21 -15.93 6.09
C SER A 280 16.03 -15.91 5.11
N PHE A 281 15.88 -14.88 4.27
CA PHE A 281 14.94 -14.91 3.15
C PHE A 281 15.32 -15.96 2.10
N ILE A 282 16.60 -16.10 1.79
CA ILE A 282 17.09 -17.19 0.92
C ILE A 282 16.75 -18.56 1.52
N ILE A 283 16.90 -18.72 2.83
CA ILE A 283 16.47 -19.95 3.53
C ILE A 283 14.97 -20.17 3.36
N MET A 284 14.14 -19.14 3.53
CA MET A 284 12.70 -19.26 3.29
C MET A 284 12.38 -19.69 1.85
N LEU A 285 13.08 -19.15 0.85
CA LEU A 285 12.95 -19.57 -0.55
C LEU A 285 13.36 -21.04 -0.75
N ILE A 286 14.46 -21.46 -0.13
CA ILE A 286 14.92 -22.86 -0.19
C ILE A 286 13.89 -23.80 0.44
N LEU A 287 13.22 -23.38 1.52
CA LEU A 287 12.19 -24.18 2.18
C LEU A 287 10.92 -24.34 1.34
N LEU A 288 10.65 -23.38 0.42
CA LEU A 288 9.56 -23.50 -0.56
C LEU A 288 9.87 -24.44 -1.73
N ARG A 289 11.07 -24.97 -1.86
CA ARG A 289 11.47 -25.86 -2.98
C ARG A 289 10.60 -27.10 -3.13
N HIS A 290 10.00 -27.61 -2.06
CA HIS A 290 9.05 -28.74 -2.12
C HIS A 290 7.81 -28.39 -2.93
N TYR A 291 7.46 -27.10 -2.93
CA TYR A 291 6.35 -26.54 -3.66
C TYR A 291 6.85 -25.84 -4.93
N ARG A 292 7.51 -26.59 -5.83
CA ARG A 292 8.23 -26.02 -7.00
C ARG A 292 7.48 -24.89 -7.71
N LYS A 293 6.16 -25.04 -7.88
CA LYS A 293 5.32 -24.00 -8.50
C LYS A 293 5.30 -22.72 -7.68
N HIS A 294 5.17 -22.84 -6.36
CA HIS A 294 5.08 -21.71 -5.44
C HIS A 294 6.44 -21.08 -5.18
N LEU A 295 7.52 -21.86 -5.29
CA LEU A 295 8.87 -21.31 -5.35
C LEU A 295 9.02 -20.39 -6.57
N VAL A 296 8.54 -20.83 -7.75
CA VAL A 296 8.55 -19.99 -8.97
C VAL A 296 7.70 -18.73 -8.75
N VAL A 297 6.52 -18.84 -8.12
CA VAL A 297 5.70 -17.67 -7.75
C VAL A 297 6.48 -16.71 -6.85
N CYS A 298 7.14 -17.24 -5.83
CA CYS A 298 7.89 -16.45 -4.87
C CYS A 298 9.07 -15.73 -5.53
N LEU A 299 9.85 -16.44 -6.34
CA LEU A 299 11.00 -15.85 -7.05
C LEU A 299 10.54 -14.78 -8.05
N PHE A 300 9.48 -15.06 -8.81
CA PHE A 300 8.96 -14.11 -9.79
C PHE A 300 8.39 -12.86 -9.11
N PHE A 301 7.61 -13.03 -8.04
CA PHE A 301 7.10 -11.94 -7.23
C PHE A 301 8.25 -11.10 -6.65
N THR A 302 9.22 -11.74 -5.98
CA THR A 302 10.35 -11.05 -5.35
C THR A 302 11.15 -10.26 -6.37
N PHE A 303 11.44 -10.86 -7.52
CA PHE A 303 12.18 -10.19 -8.59
C PHE A 303 11.47 -8.92 -9.06
N PHE A 304 10.21 -9.04 -9.46
CA PHE A 304 9.47 -7.87 -9.96
C PHE A 304 9.21 -6.83 -8.89
N TYR A 305 8.91 -7.26 -7.65
CA TYR A 305 8.72 -6.33 -6.55
C TYR A 305 9.98 -5.49 -6.28
N CYS A 306 11.14 -6.14 -6.15
CA CYS A 306 12.40 -5.45 -5.90
C CYS A 306 12.82 -4.56 -7.07
N VAL A 307 12.63 -5.00 -8.32
CA VAL A 307 12.93 -4.18 -9.50
C VAL A 307 12.07 -2.92 -9.50
N ILE A 308 10.79 -3.02 -9.19
CA ILE A 308 9.88 -1.86 -9.18
C ILE A 308 10.25 -0.91 -8.04
N CYS A 309 10.57 -1.43 -6.84
CA CYS A 309 11.00 -0.61 -5.72
C CYS A 309 12.32 0.14 -5.99
N GLU A 310 13.22 -0.43 -6.78
CA GLU A 310 14.48 0.24 -7.12
C GLU A 310 14.34 1.23 -8.27
N VAL A 311 13.42 0.94 -9.19
CA VAL A 311 13.32 1.66 -10.47
C VAL A 311 12.35 2.83 -10.37
N ILE A 312 11.25 2.67 -9.62
CA ILE A 312 10.15 3.64 -9.62
C ILE A 312 9.95 4.25 -8.23
N TRP A 313 10.01 3.44 -7.17
CA TRP A 313 9.75 3.90 -5.80
C TRP A 313 10.75 3.30 -4.82
N PHE A 314 11.21 4.11 -3.90
CA PHE A 314 11.98 3.62 -2.76
C PHE A 314 11.08 2.85 -1.77
N SER A 315 11.71 1.97 -0.98
CA SER A 315 10.99 1.18 0.02
C SER A 315 10.45 2.06 1.15
N LEU A 316 9.21 1.75 1.56
CA LEU A 316 8.53 2.36 2.71
C LEU A 316 8.01 1.27 3.64
N PRO A 317 7.82 1.53 4.94
CA PRO A 317 7.29 0.56 5.90
C PRO A 317 5.95 -0.07 5.50
N SER A 318 5.05 0.71 4.93
CA SER A 318 3.77 0.23 4.40
C SER A 318 3.95 -0.80 3.28
N ARG A 319 4.90 -0.57 2.37
CA ARG A 319 5.25 -1.48 1.28
C ARG A 319 5.93 -2.74 1.80
N ALA A 320 6.86 -2.61 2.74
CA ALA A 320 7.52 -3.74 3.38
C ALA A 320 6.53 -4.66 4.11
N GLY A 321 5.51 -4.11 4.75
CA GLY A 321 4.40 -4.87 5.34
C GLY A 321 3.63 -5.70 4.32
N VAL A 322 3.35 -5.14 3.14
CA VAL A 322 2.73 -5.84 2.01
C VAL A 322 3.64 -6.94 1.48
N PHE A 323 4.93 -6.66 1.32
CA PHE A 323 5.93 -7.64 0.87
C PHE A 323 5.93 -8.87 1.76
N LEU A 324 6.02 -8.71 3.08
CA LEU A 324 5.94 -9.80 4.05
C LEU A 324 4.63 -10.57 3.96
N TYR A 325 3.50 -9.87 3.82
CA TYR A 325 2.21 -10.54 3.72
C TYR A 325 2.09 -11.37 2.44
N CYS A 326 2.66 -10.94 1.32
CA CYS A 326 2.74 -11.73 0.10
C CYS A 326 3.44 -13.08 0.34
N TYR A 327 4.51 -13.12 1.12
CA TYR A 327 5.16 -14.39 1.49
C TYR A 327 4.24 -15.31 2.30
N ALA A 328 3.50 -14.76 3.26
CA ALA A 328 2.51 -15.53 4.00
C ALA A 328 1.42 -16.10 3.07
N VAL A 329 0.93 -15.28 2.13
CA VAL A 329 -0.08 -15.69 1.16
C VAL A 329 0.48 -16.76 0.21
N ILE A 330 1.68 -16.59 -0.34
CA ILE A 330 2.31 -17.60 -1.22
C ILE A 330 2.46 -18.93 -0.49
N TYR A 331 2.85 -18.91 0.79
CA TYR A 331 2.87 -20.10 1.62
C TYR A 331 1.45 -20.70 1.80
N TRP A 332 0.43 -19.86 2.01
CA TRP A 332 -0.97 -20.31 2.07
C TRP A 332 -1.40 -21.00 0.77
N LEU A 333 -1.09 -20.41 -0.40
CA LEU A 333 -1.37 -21.01 -1.71
C LEU A 333 -0.69 -22.38 -1.85
N ALA A 334 0.57 -22.50 -1.40
CA ALA A 334 1.36 -23.72 -1.44
C ALA A 334 0.70 -24.84 -0.63
N VAL A 335 0.43 -24.59 0.64
CA VAL A 335 -0.19 -25.58 1.56
C VAL A 335 -1.62 -25.96 1.11
N SER A 336 -2.37 -25.01 0.53
CA SER A 336 -3.70 -25.27 0.01
C SER A 336 -3.69 -26.17 -1.21
N SER A 337 -2.63 -26.10 -2.02
CA SER A 337 -2.48 -26.92 -3.24
C SER A 337 -2.16 -28.37 -2.94
N GLU A 338 -1.35 -28.68 -1.92
CA GLU A 338 -0.99 -30.06 -1.59
C GLU A 338 -2.18 -30.94 -1.21
N LYS A 339 -3.13 -30.38 -0.44
CA LYS A 339 -4.34 -31.11 -0.04
C LYS A 339 -5.20 -31.56 -1.21
N ALA A 340 -5.00 -30.96 -2.41
CA ALA A 340 -5.70 -31.31 -3.63
C ALA A 340 -4.95 -32.37 -4.47
N VAL A 341 -3.62 -32.49 -4.31
CA VAL A 341 -2.76 -33.39 -5.11
C VAL A 341 -2.65 -34.79 -4.50
N TYR A 342 -3.00 -35.01 -3.24
CA TYR A 342 -2.93 -36.32 -2.57
C TYR A 342 -4.04 -37.32 -2.97
N LYS A 343 -4.79 -37.08 -4.03
CA LYS A 343 -5.40 -38.16 -4.82
C LYS A 343 -4.38 -38.56 -5.87
N GLU A 344 -3.63 -39.63 -5.56
CA GLU A 344 -2.59 -40.19 -6.42
C GLU A 344 -2.98 -40.16 -7.90
N PRO A 345 -2.14 -39.57 -8.78
CA PRO A 345 -2.17 -39.95 -10.17
C PRO A 345 -1.45 -41.28 -10.30
N LYS A 346 -2.17 -42.35 -10.63
CA LYS A 346 -1.66 -43.69 -10.88
C LYS A 346 -0.66 -43.83 -12.08
N ALA A 347 -0.10 -42.74 -12.57
CA ALA A 347 0.61 -42.71 -13.86
C ALA A 347 1.95 -41.96 -13.87
N PHE A 348 2.80 -42.11 -12.85
CA PHE A 348 4.23 -41.84 -13.06
C PHE A 348 5.07 -42.65 -12.07
N LYS A 349 5.08 -43.96 -12.27
CA LYS A 349 6.10 -44.85 -11.74
C LYS A 349 7.32 -44.81 -12.65
N SER A 350 8.05 -43.70 -12.68
CA SER A 350 9.43 -43.74 -13.12
C SER A 350 10.31 -44.07 -11.92
N LYS A 351 10.82 -45.28 -11.93
CA LYS A 351 11.64 -45.86 -10.86
C LYS A 351 12.98 -45.12 -10.60
N SER A 352 13.42 -44.23 -11.47
CA SER A 352 14.80 -43.73 -11.45
C SER A 352 15.03 -42.44 -10.65
N VAL A 353 14.00 -41.66 -10.29
CA VAL A 353 14.16 -40.38 -9.53
C VAL A 353 13.86 -40.56 -8.04
N ASN A 354 13.24 -41.70 -7.65
CA ASN A 354 12.83 -41.93 -6.26
C ASN A 354 13.92 -42.52 -5.35
N ASP A 355 15.06 -42.93 -5.89
CA ASP A 355 16.07 -43.71 -5.16
C ASP A 355 17.26 -42.86 -4.65
N HIS A 356 17.30 -41.56 -4.90
CA HIS A 356 18.33 -40.72 -4.29
C HIS A 356 18.07 -40.57 -2.80
N ALA A 357 19.01 -41.01 -1.97
CA ALA A 357 18.98 -40.90 -0.50
C ALA A 357 18.62 -39.49 -0.02
N ILE A 358 19.05 -38.47 -0.75
CA ILE A 358 18.74 -37.06 -0.50
C ILE A 358 17.23 -36.77 -0.64
N VAL A 359 16.56 -37.30 -1.68
CA VAL A 359 15.12 -37.06 -1.91
C VAL A 359 14.29 -37.75 -0.83
N LYS A 360 14.69 -38.95 -0.41
CA LYS A 360 14.04 -39.69 0.68
C LYS A 360 14.24 -39.00 2.02
N TRP A 361 15.43 -38.50 2.28
CA TRP A 361 15.75 -37.72 3.49
C TRP A 361 14.97 -36.39 3.55
N LEU A 362 14.85 -35.68 2.41
CA LEU A 362 14.10 -34.44 2.30
C LEU A 362 12.59 -34.65 2.54
N ARG A 363 12.01 -35.74 1.97
CA ARG A 363 10.59 -36.09 2.21
C ARG A 363 10.31 -36.46 3.64
N ALA A 364 11.22 -37.17 4.30
CA ALA A 364 11.09 -37.54 5.71
C ALA A 364 11.06 -36.32 6.65
N ARG A 365 11.63 -35.17 6.21
CA ARG A 365 11.74 -33.92 6.99
C ARG A 365 10.83 -32.78 6.50
N ASP A 366 9.86 -33.07 5.68
CA ASP A 366 8.95 -32.03 5.12
C ASP A 366 8.23 -31.24 6.22
N LYS A 367 7.81 -31.90 7.31
CA LYS A 367 7.22 -31.23 8.47
C LYS A 367 8.20 -30.30 9.19
N ASP A 368 9.47 -30.67 9.25
CA ASP A 368 10.52 -29.86 9.87
C ASP A 368 10.79 -28.62 9.04
N PHE A 369 10.77 -28.73 7.70
CA PHE A 369 10.93 -27.58 6.81
C PHE A 369 9.76 -26.61 6.88
N GLN A 370 8.52 -27.11 6.95
CA GLN A 370 7.34 -26.26 7.15
C GLN A 370 7.41 -25.54 8.50
N LEU A 371 7.84 -26.23 9.55
CA LEU A 371 8.02 -25.64 10.87
C LEU A 371 9.10 -24.55 10.84
N THR A 372 10.22 -24.80 10.16
CA THR A 372 11.32 -23.85 10.03
C THR A 372 10.88 -22.62 9.24
N TYR A 373 10.14 -22.80 8.13
CA TYR A 373 9.57 -21.66 7.39
C TYR A 373 8.69 -20.79 8.29
N CYS A 374 7.75 -21.43 9.00
CA CYS A 374 6.87 -20.70 9.91
C CYS A 374 7.65 -20.00 11.03
N ALA A 375 8.70 -20.63 11.57
CA ALA A 375 9.52 -20.06 12.63
C ALA A 375 10.30 -18.83 12.12
N VAL A 376 10.97 -18.93 10.98
CA VAL A 376 11.70 -17.81 10.34
C VAL A 376 10.73 -16.68 10.04
N PHE A 377 9.59 -16.97 9.41
CA PHE A 377 8.57 -15.97 9.11
C PHE A 377 8.04 -15.30 10.39
N CYS A 378 7.78 -16.07 11.46
CA CYS A 378 7.31 -15.53 12.73
C CYS A 378 8.34 -14.62 13.39
N ILE A 379 9.62 -14.96 13.33
CA ILE A 379 10.70 -14.12 13.88
C ILE A 379 10.69 -12.77 13.16
N TYR A 380 10.68 -12.79 11.83
CA TYR A 380 10.64 -11.56 11.03
C TYR A 380 9.43 -10.69 11.34
N SER A 381 8.25 -11.27 11.27
CA SER A 381 7.01 -10.53 11.53
C SER A 381 6.96 -10.04 12.98
N ALA A 382 7.47 -10.82 13.95
CA ALA A 382 7.51 -10.42 15.35
C ALA A 382 8.41 -9.21 15.60
N MET A 383 9.50 -9.05 14.84
CA MET A 383 10.37 -7.87 14.95
C MET A 383 9.67 -6.58 14.53
N THR A 384 8.63 -6.65 13.72
CA THR A 384 7.84 -5.49 13.31
C THR A 384 6.73 -5.12 14.31
N ILE A 385 6.42 -5.98 15.29
CA ILE A 385 5.37 -5.73 16.28
C ILE A 385 5.63 -4.47 17.13
N PRO A 386 6.81 -4.29 17.73
CA PRO A 386 7.09 -3.08 18.50
C PRO A 386 6.88 -1.80 17.69
N ILE A 387 7.25 -1.84 16.42
CA ILE A 387 7.11 -0.74 15.48
C ILE A 387 5.64 -0.38 15.28
N GLY A 388 4.79 -1.38 15.02
CA GLY A 388 3.37 -1.15 14.87
C GLY A 388 2.73 -0.51 16.10
N PHE A 389 3.14 -0.93 17.31
CA PHE A 389 2.66 -0.33 18.56
C PHE A 389 3.20 1.08 18.78
N ILE A 390 4.47 1.33 18.48
CA ILE A 390 5.08 2.66 18.60
C ILE A 390 4.42 3.63 17.61
N SER A 391 4.21 3.21 16.36
CA SER A 391 3.54 4.02 15.36
C SER A 391 2.10 4.35 15.78
N LEU A 392 1.37 3.34 16.27
CA LEU A 392 0.00 3.53 16.78
C LEU A 392 -0.05 4.47 17.99
N PHE A 393 0.92 4.35 18.90
CA PHE A 393 1.01 5.20 20.07
C PHE A 393 1.39 6.65 19.70
N ASN A 394 2.33 6.82 18.80
CA ASN A 394 2.75 8.13 18.34
C ASN A 394 1.62 8.87 17.61
N ASP A 395 0.89 8.15 16.78
CA ASP A 395 -0.27 8.68 16.07
C ASP A 395 -1.40 9.09 17.03
N TYR A 396 -1.57 8.35 18.14
CA TYR A 396 -2.52 8.68 19.19
C TYR A 396 -2.03 9.85 20.07
N ALA A 397 -0.74 9.94 20.36
CA ALA A 397 -0.16 10.89 21.32
C ALA A 397 0.18 12.26 20.73
N GLY A 398 0.15 12.41 19.41
CA GLY A 398 0.50 13.64 18.73
C GLY A 398 -0.10 13.73 17.34
N ASP A 399 -0.07 14.93 16.78
CA ASP A 399 -0.57 15.17 15.42
C ASP A 399 0.29 14.40 14.39
N PHE A 400 -0.33 13.63 13.52
CA PHE A 400 0.35 12.92 12.45
C PHE A 400 0.72 13.87 11.29
N SER A 401 -0.12 14.85 11.05
CA SER A 401 0.01 15.87 10.01
C SER A 401 -0.38 17.24 10.55
N TYR A 402 0.19 18.33 10.00
CA TYR A 402 -0.26 19.70 10.32
C TYR A 402 -1.51 20.11 9.59
N SER A 403 -1.93 19.32 8.66
CA SER A 403 -3.00 19.68 7.74
C SER A 403 -4.30 19.96 8.46
N LYS A 404 -4.65 19.17 9.46
CA LYS A 404 -5.85 19.36 10.26
C LYS A 404 -5.74 20.56 11.18
N LEU A 405 -4.62 20.69 11.89
CA LEU A 405 -4.36 21.86 12.76
C LEU A 405 -4.42 23.17 11.97
N THR A 406 -3.83 23.18 10.77
CA THR A 406 -3.88 24.34 9.87
C THR A 406 -5.29 24.62 9.39
N ALA A 407 -6.03 23.59 9.02
CA ALA A 407 -7.40 23.73 8.55
C ALA A 407 -8.33 24.27 9.66
N ASP A 408 -8.18 23.79 10.88
CA ASP A 408 -8.95 24.29 12.03
C ASP A 408 -8.60 25.74 12.32
N TYR A 409 -7.31 26.11 12.29
CA TYR A 409 -6.88 27.49 12.43
C TYR A 409 -7.47 28.41 11.35
N VAL A 410 -7.45 27.96 10.09
CA VAL A 410 -8.04 28.74 8.96
C VAL A 410 -9.53 28.96 9.19
N ARG A 411 -10.29 27.94 9.57
CA ARG A 411 -11.74 28.08 9.83
C ARG A 411 -12.07 29.01 10.99
N GLU A 412 -11.23 29.01 12.01
CA GLU A 412 -11.47 29.81 13.22
C GLU A 412 -11.05 31.28 13.07
N ASN A 413 -10.04 31.56 12.24
CA ASN A 413 -9.38 32.87 12.23
C ASN A 413 -9.43 33.60 10.90
N LEU A 414 -9.74 32.95 9.79
CA LEU A 414 -9.81 33.58 8.47
C LEU A 414 -11.27 33.74 8.01
N GLU A 415 -11.45 34.65 7.06
CA GLU A 415 -12.74 34.87 6.41
C GLU A 415 -13.14 33.64 5.57
N PRO A 416 -14.44 33.31 5.49
CA PRO A 416 -14.89 32.12 4.75
C PRO A 416 -14.58 32.16 3.24
N ASP A 417 -14.36 33.33 2.67
CA ASP A 417 -14.01 33.57 1.27
C ASP A 417 -12.50 33.73 1.05
N ALA A 418 -11.68 33.48 2.07
CA ALA A 418 -10.24 33.61 1.98
C ALA A 418 -9.66 32.68 0.91
N VAL A 419 -8.76 33.26 0.10
CA VAL A 419 -7.96 32.53 -0.89
C VAL A 419 -6.60 32.23 -0.27
N LEU A 420 -6.22 30.95 -0.27
CA LEU A 420 -4.94 30.50 0.23
C LEU A 420 -3.96 30.37 -0.94
N VAL A 421 -2.94 31.20 -0.93
CA VAL A 421 -1.94 31.28 -1.99
C VAL A 421 -0.66 30.60 -1.55
N PHE A 422 0.01 29.85 -2.43
CA PHE A 422 1.27 29.16 -2.13
C PHE A 422 2.24 29.25 -3.32
N ARG A 423 3.54 29.18 -3.03
CA ARG A 423 4.63 29.29 -4.02
C ARG A 423 5.26 27.93 -4.34
N GLY A 424 4.75 26.84 -4.04
CA GLY A 424 5.34 25.54 -4.38
C GLY A 424 4.74 24.93 -5.63
N ASN A 425 5.40 23.91 -6.17
CA ASN A 425 4.84 23.06 -7.20
C ASN A 425 3.65 22.25 -6.67
N ASP A 426 3.73 21.88 -5.41
CA ASP A 426 2.72 21.05 -4.76
C ASP A 426 1.79 21.91 -3.91
N ILE A 427 0.51 21.78 -4.18
CA ILE A 427 -0.53 22.32 -3.31
C ILE A 427 -0.43 21.67 -1.91
N PRO A 428 -0.73 22.38 -0.81
CA PRO A 428 -0.91 21.78 0.51
C PRO A 428 -2.14 20.87 0.55
N VAL A 429 -2.05 19.71 -0.12
CA VAL A 429 -3.18 18.80 -0.41
C VAL A 429 -3.87 18.35 0.87
N GLY A 430 -3.12 18.14 1.95
CA GLY A 430 -3.69 17.84 3.25
C GLY A 430 -4.66 18.93 3.71
N CYS A 431 -4.24 20.19 3.61
CA CYS A 431 -5.11 21.32 3.94
C CYS A 431 -6.32 21.40 2.99
N SER A 432 -6.10 21.22 1.68
CA SER A 432 -7.19 21.20 0.68
C SER A 432 -8.22 20.10 0.93
N ALA A 433 -7.79 18.94 1.44
CA ALA A 433 -8.69 17.85 1.78
C ALA A 433 -9.62 18.19 2.95
N TYR A 434 -9.08 18.92 3.93
CA TYR A 434 -9.85 19.38 5.09
C TYR A 434 -10.62 20.67 4.83
N LEU A 435 -10.20 21.52 3.89
CA LEU A 435 -10.77 22.84 3.57
C LEU A 435 -11.41 22.88 2.17
N PRO A 436 -12.41 22.05 1.86
CA PRO A 436 -13.04 22.05 0.55
C PRO A 436 -13.78 23.35 0.22
N GLU A 437 -14.07 24.17 1.23
CA GLU A 437 -14.73 25.47 1.13
C GLU A 437 -13.79 26.59 0.67
N HIS A 438 -12.46 26.44 0.86
CA HIS A 438 -11.47 27.43 0.47
C HIS A 438 -10.85 27.14 -0.89
N ARG A 439 -10.38 28.20 -1.55
CA ARG A 439 -9.69 28.12 -2.82
C ARG A 439 -8.19 28.20 -2.61
N PHE A 440 -7.43 27.36 -3.30
CA PHE A 440 -5.97 27.31 -3.27
C PHE A 440 -5.41 27.76 -4.59
N TYR A 441 -4.51 28.75 -4.60
CA TYR A 441 -3.91 29.30 -5.79
C TYR A 441 -2.39 29.12 -5.78
N SER A 442 -1.85 28.47 -6.81
CA SER A 442 -0.41 28.35 -7.02
C SER A 442 0.11 29.57 -7.78
N ILE A 443 1.00 30.35 -7.15
CA ILE A 443 1.67 31.47 -7.79
C ILE A 443 2.57 30.97 -8.93
N LEU A 444 3.26 29.87 -8.72
CA LEU A 444 4.21 29.33 -9.69
C LEU A 444 3.52 28.78 -10.94
N LYS A 445 2.38 28.10 -10.76
CA LYS A 445 1.58 27.57 -11.87
C LYS A 445 0.54 28.55 -12.40
N THR A 446 0.31 29.64 -11.69
CA THR A 446 -0.71 30.65 -11.97
C THR A 446 -2.11 30.07 -12.23
N GLU A 447 -2.54 29.17 -11.32
CA GLU A 447 -3.85 28.53 -11.41
C GLU A 447 -4.37 28.08 -10.03
N PHE A 448 -5.70 27.91 -9.96
CA PHE A 448 -6.35 27.33 -8.79
C PHE A 448 -6.24 25.81 -8.84
N LEU A 449 -5.76 25.21 -7.74
CA LEU A 449 -5.58 23.77 -7.61
C LEU A 449 -6.40 23.24 -6.43
N THR A 450 -6.80 21.98 -6.51
CA THR A 450 -7.47 21.26 -5.44
C THR A 450 -6.72 19.97 -5.07
N TYR A 451 -5.86 19.49 -5.96
CA TYR A 451 -4.94 18.36 -5.75
C TYR A 451 -3.67 18.60 -6.60
N SER A 452 -2.58 17.89 -6.28
CA SER A 452 -1.35 17.98 -7.09
C SER A 452 -1.52 17.24 -8.41
N ASP A 453 -1.15 17.91 -9.50
CA ASP A 453 -1.13 17.32 -10.85
C ASP A 453 0.21 16.65 -11.18
N GLN A 454 1.14 16.60 -10.23
CA GLN A 454 2.50 16.07 -10.38
C GLN A 454 3.32 16.74 -11.51
N HIS A 455 2.84 17.85 -12.03
CA HIS A 455 3.59 18.65 -12.99
C HIS A 455 4.47 19.65 -12.26
N THR A 456 5.77 19.61 -12.50
CA THR A 456 6.74 20.52 -11.89
C THR A 456 7.10 21.65 -12.83
N VAL A 457 7.04 22.87 -12.32
CA VAL A 457 7.58 24.07 -12.95
C VAL A 457 8.91 24.38 -12.27
N ASP A 458 9.91 24.86 -13.01
CA ASP A 458 11.17 25.29 -12.39
C ASP A 458 10.89 26.40 -11.38
N GLU A 459 11.31 26.19 -10.13
CA GLU A 459 11.11 27.16 -9.04
C GLU A 459 11.81 28.50 -9.26
N ASN A 460 12.79 28.54 -10.18
CA ASN A 460 13.46 29.74 -10.60
C ASN A 460 12.79 30.43 -11.81
N THR A 461 11.64 29.93 -12.26
CA THR A 461 10.88 30.57 -13.36
C THR A 461 10.37 31.93 -12.88
N ASP A 462 10.54 32.94 -13.71
CA ASP A 462 9.98 34.27 -13.47
C ASP A 462 8.45 34.19 -13.34
N LEU A 463 7.91 34.79 -12.29
CA LEU A 463 6.48 34.77 -12.03
C LEU A 463 5.72 35.61 -13.06
N ASP A 464 4.61 35.09 -13.57
CA ASP A 464 3.67 35.87 -14.39
C ASP A 464 2.82 36.80 -13.48
N CYS A 465 3.46 37.88 -13.02
CA CYS A 465 2.86 38.86 -12.13
C CYS A 465 1.56 39.45 -12.69
N ALA A 466 1.46 39.60 -14.03
CA ALA A 466 0.27 40.14 -14.66
C ALA A 466 -0.92 39.19 -14.54
N LYS A 467 -0.69 37.91 -14.76
CA LYS A 467 -1.72 36.87 -14.59
C LYS A 467 -2.10 36.67 -13.13
N ILE A 468 -1.12 36.62 -12.21
CA ILE A 468 -1.38 36.52 -10.77
C ILE A 468 -2.29 37.68 -10.33
N TYR A 469 -1.98 38.90 -10.72
CA TYR A 469 -2.79 40.06 -10.40
C TYR A 469 -4.21 39.95 -10.99
N ASP A 470 -4.32 39.56 -12.25
CA ASP A 470 -5.63 39.45 -12.91
C ASP A 470 -6.52 38.38 -12.28
N ASP A 471 -5.96 37.27 -11.87
CA ASP A 471 -6.67 36.14 -11.24
C ASP A 471 -7.09 36.46 -9.79
N LEU A 472 -6.35 37.30 -9.05
CA LEU A 472 -6.53 37.53 -7.63
C LEU A 472 -7.08 38.93 -7.26
N LYS A 473 -7.07 39.91 -8.16
CA LYS A 473 -7.46 41.32 -7.88
C LYS A 473 -8.86 41.50 -7.31
N ASP A 474 -9.79 40.59 -7.62
CA ASP A 474 -11.16 40.62 -7.14
C ASP A 474 -11.36 39.79 -5.87
N CYS A 475 -10.29 39.19 -5.30
CA CYS A 475 -10.33 38.42 -4.08
C CYS A 475 -10.06 39.34 -2.88
N PRO A 476 -11.02 39.54 -1.96
CA PRO A 476 -10.86 40.52 -0.88
C PRO A 476 -9.90 40.07 0.22
N ASN A 477 -9.76 38.76 0.41
CA ASN A 477 -9.00 38.15 1.51
C ASN A 477 -8.02 37.14 0.95
N ILE A 478 -6.75 37.53 0.84
CA ILE A 478 -5.67 36.69 0.29
C ILE A 478 -4.68 36.42 1.40
N TYR A 479 -4.33 35.14 1.59
CA TYR A 479 -3.37 34.70 2.58
C TYR A 479 -2.29 33.84 1.93
N MET A 480 -1.02 34.20 2.17
CA MET A 480 0.11 33.38 1.76
C MET A 480 0.31 32.25 2.76
N MET A 481 0.45 31.05 2.22
CA MET A 481 0.74 29.84 2.98
C MET A 481 2.12 29.33 2.55
N ASN A 482 3.11 29.49 3.41
CA ASN A 482 4.45 28.98 3.22
C ASN A 482 4.64 27.72 4.07
N PHE A 483 5.21 26.69 3.52
CA PHE A 483 5.53 25.45 4.24
C PHE A 483 6.98 25.05 4.00
N SER A 484 7.62 24.58 5.05
CA SER A 484 9.02 24.20 5.05
C SER A 484 9.25 22.92 5.86
N MET A 485 10.18 22.10 5.38
CA MET A 485 10.73 20.99 6.16
C MET A 485 11.63 21.44 7.32
N PHE A 486 12.05 22.69 7.31
CA PHE A 486 12.90 23.31 8.32
C PHE A 486 12.09 24.33 9.15
N GLU A 487 12.64 24.73 10.29
CA GLU A 487 12.06 25.85 11.04
C GLU A 487 12.10 27.10 10.15
N LEU A 488 10.94 27.76 10.04
CA LEU A 488 10.83 29.04 9.37
C LEU A 488 11.27 30.14 10.35
N ASP A 489 12.09 31.08 9.87
CA ASP A 489 12.49 32.22 10.66
C ASP A 489 11.30 33.20 10.78
N PRO A 490 10.79 33.50 11.99
CA PRO A 490 9.68 34.44 12.18
C PRO A 490 9.99 35.87 11.69
N ASP A 491 11.27 36.25 11.65
CA ASP A 491 11.68 37.58 11.16
C ASP A 491 11.63 37.64 9.62
N GLU A 492 11.86 36.52 8.95
CA GLU A 492 11.75 36.42 7.49
C GLU A 492 10.30 36.18 7.04
N TYR A 493 9.51 35.50 7.88
CA TYR A 493 8.09 35.16 7.60
C TYR A 493 7.20 35.72 8.70
N PRO A 494 6.82 37.01 8.63
CA PRO A 494 5.98 37.66 9.63
C PRO A 494 4.53 37.16 9.54
N GLY A 495 4.17 36.19 10.34
CA GLY A 495 2.82 35.61 10.34
C GLY A 495 2.62 34.66 11.50
N VAL A 496 1.55 33.86 11.43
CA VAL A 496 1.30 32.82 12.42
C VAL A 496 2.03 31.55 11.96
N LEU A 497 3.03 31.17 12.73
CA LEU A 497 3.74 29.91 12.53
C LEU A 497 2.97 28.77 13.19
N LEU A 498 2.45 27.87 12.42
CA LEU A 498 1.87 26.62 12.87
C LEU A 498 2.96 25.57 12.86
N SER A 499 3.59 25.33 14.00
CA SER A 499 4.66 24.37 14.13
C SER A 499 4.22 23.18 14.95
N ARG A 500 4.67 22.01 14.55
CA ARG A 500 4.39 20.78 15.25
C ARG A 500 5.21 20.66 16.52
N HIS A 501 4.54 20.46 17.63
CA HIS A 501 5.15 20.10 18.90
C HIS A 501 4.98 18.58 19.13
N GLY A 502 5.74 17.75 18.41
CA GLY A 502 5.69 16.30 18.62
C GLY A 502 6.96 15.62 18.12
N THR A 503 7.44 14.67 18.90
CA THR A 503 8.55 13.79 18.58
C THR A 503 8.11 12.68 17.62
N PHE A 504 7.62 13.03 16.42
CA PHE A 504 7.58 12.02 15.38
C PHE A 504 9.00 11.87 14.83
N SER A 505 9.59 10.72 15.13
CA SER A 505 10.78 10.28 14.45
C SER A 505 10.49 10.18 12.94
N ALA A 506 11.52 10.20 12.13
CA ALA A 506 11.66 10.15 10.68
C ALA A 506 10.64 9.36 9.80
N TRP A 507 9.47 9.02 10.32
CA TRP A 507 8.41 8.21 9.72
C TRP A 507 7.35 9.02 8.99
N THR A 508 7.19 10.27 9.40
CA THR A 508 6.34 11.21 8.70
C THR A 508 7.18 11.91 7.65
N THR A 509 6.65 11.97 6.46
CA THR A 509 7.28 12.74 5.40
C THR A 509 7.43 14.19 5.84
N PRO A 510 8.60 14.76 5.58
CA PRO A 510 8.93 16.10 6.04
C PRO A 510 8.07 17.23 5.46
N SER A 511 7.26 16.95 4.44
CA SER A 511 6.58 17.96 3.64
C SER A 511 5.56 18.83 4.39
N ASP A 512 5.12 18.41 5.58
CA ASP A 512 4.03 19.09 6.28
C ASP A 512 4.45 19.68 7.65
N ARG A 513 5.71 20.01 7.89
CA ARG A 513 6.18 20.24 9.27
C ARG A 513 6.00 21.62 9.83
N ASN A 514 6.11 22.66 9.02
CA ASN A 514 5.96 24.03 9.45
C ASN A 514 5.18 24.80 8.40
N ILE A 515 4.08 25.38 8.82
CA ILE A 515 3.23 26.18 7.97
C ILE A 515 3.19 27.59 8.56
N ASN A 516 3.57 28.58 7.76
CA ASN A 516 3.41 29.98 8.10
C ASN A 516 2.30 30.58 7.25
N LEU A 517 1.36 31.28 7.91
CA LEU A 517 0.20 31.86 7.29
C LEU A 517 0.18 33.38 7.58
N TYR A 518 0.19 34.21 6.56
CA TYR A 518 0.10 35.65 6.70
C TYR A 518 -0.79 36.29 5.62
N ARG A 519 -1.40 37.41 5.95
CA ARG A 519 -2.22 38.14 4.98
C ARG A 519 -1.32 38.76 3.91
N LEU A 520 -1.67 38.54 2.65
CA LEU A 520 -0.90 39.02 1.51
C LEU A 520 -1.51 40.35 1.00
N ASP A 521 -0.68 41.39 0.91
CA ASP A 521 -0.99 42.56 0.11
C ASP A 521 -0.58 42.27 -1.35
N LEU A 522 -1.57 42.13 -2.23
CA LEU A 522 -1.34 41.73 -3.63
C LEU A 522 -0.56 42.77 -4.39
N GLU A 523 -0.84 44.07 -4.15
CA GLU A 523 -0.17 45.16 -4.90
C GLU A 523 1.30 45.30 -4.46
N GLU A 524 1.58 45.17 -3.18
CA GLU A 524 2.94 45.17 -2.63
C GLU A 524 3.72 43.95 -3.11
N PHE A 525 3.14 42.76 -3.07
CA PHE A 525 3.75 41.51 -3.55
C PHE A 525 4.13 41.63 -5.06
N ILE A 526 3.20 42.06 -5.92
CA ILE A 526 3.46 42.20 -7.36
C ILE A 526 4.56 43.22 -7.62
N LYS A 527 4.60 44.32 -6.85
CA LYS A 527 5.65 45.34 -6.99
C LYS A 527 7.03 44.80 -6.60
N GLU A 528 7.13 44.03 -5.53
CA GLU A 528 8.39 43.42 -5.07
C GLU A 528 8.93 42.43 -6.10
N GLU A 529 8.09 41.51 -6.59
CA GLU A 529 8.48 40.48 -7.56
C GLU A 529 8.80 41.10 -8.96
N THR A 530 8.30 42.31 -9.28
CA THR A 530 8.57 42.98 -10.56
C THR A 530 9.87 43.80 -10.53
N VAL A 531 10.36 44.20 -9.36
CA VAL A 531 11.56 45.03 -9.16
C VAL A 531 12.80 44.19 -8.83
N GLY A 532 12.63 42.98 -8.28
CA GLY A 532 13.70 42.03 -7.98
C GLY A 532 14.14 41.28 -9.23
#